data_02d41f1a2bcae2e04f942cd21d340ef5
#
_entry.id   02d41f1a2bcae2e04f942cd21d340ef5
#
_cell.length_a   1.000
_cell.length_b   1.000
_cell.length_c   1.000
_cell.angle_alpha   90.00
_cell.angle_beta   90.00
_cell.angle_gamma   90.00
#
_symmetry.space_group_name_H-M   'P 1'
#
loop_
_entity.id
_entity.type
_entity.pdbx_description
1 polymer ?
#
loop_
_entity_poly.entity_id
_entity_poly.type
_entity_poly.pdbx_seq_one_letter_code
_entity_poly.pdbx_strand_id
1 'polypeptide(L)'
;LYHPEYAGKPLAVGGDSEARHGIVLTANYIAKQKGVKTGQALWQAKSACPNLVVVPPRMDLYLQFSSMLWEIYGEYTDLVEPYGCDEAWLDVTGSTALKGDEKKIADEIRSRVKKELGITVSIGISWNKIFAKLGSDYKKPDAITQFHKENYQSIVWNLPAANLLYVGRFTRRC
;
A
#
# COMPACT_ATOMS: atom_id res chain seq x y z
N LEU A 1 -11.33 5.92 -11.05
CA LEU A 1 -11.04 7.07 -11.91
C LEU A 1 -11.58 6.86 -13.33
N TYR A 2 -11.10 5.84 -14.06
CA TYR A 2 -11.44 5.62 -15.48
C TYR A 2 -12.71 4.80 -15.70
N HIS A 3 -13.25 4.17 -14.67
CA HIS A 3 -14.39 3.25 -14.70
C HIS A 3 -15.33 3.53 -13.54
N PRO A 4 -16.11 4.63 -13.58
CA PRO A 4 -17.03 5.00 -12.51
C PRO A 4 -18.12 3.93 -12.28
N GLU A 5 -18.40 3.09 -13.28
CA GLU A 5 -19.35 1.99 -13.18
C GLU A 5 -18.93 0.90 -12.19
N TYR A 6 -17.66 0.87 -11.79
CA TYR A 6 -17.15 -0.06 -10.76
C TYR A 6 -17.13 0.55 -9.36
N ALA A 7 -17.48 1.84 -9.23
CA ALA A 7 -17.54 2.49 -7.91
C ALA A 7 -18.55 1.76 -7.00
N GLY A 8 -18.13 1.49 -5.76
CA GLY A 8 -18.96 0.79 -4.78
C GLY A 8 -19.15 -0.72 -5.00
N LYS A 9 -18.58 -1.30 -6.06
CA LYS A 9 -18.64 -2.74 -6.32
C LYS A 9 -17.40 -3.46 -5.78
N PRO A 10 -17.53 -4.74 -5.36
CA PRO A 10 -16.37 -5.57 -5.07
C PRO A 10 -15.57 -5.80 -6.36
N LEU A 11 -14.30 -5.41 -6.36
CA LEU A 11 -13.42 -5.44 -7.52
C LEU A 11 -12.11 -6.15 -7.18
N ALA A 12 -11.64 -6.97 -8.09
CA ALA A 12 -10.30 -7.55 -8.06
C ALA A 12 -9.58 -7.33 -9.39
N VAL A 13 -8.26 -7.18 -9.31
CA VAL A 13 -7.37 -7.27 -10.47
C VAL A 13 -6.84 -8.69 -10.52
N GLY A 14 -6.95 -9.34 -11.66
CA GLY A 14 -6.51 -10.71 -11.83
C GLY A 14 -6.25 -11.07 -13.28
N GLY A 15 -5.68 -12.25 -13.49
CA GLY A 15 -5.48 -12.79 -14.83
C GLY A 15 -6.81 -13.14 -15.53
N ASP A 16 -6.71 -13.76 -16.70
CA ASP A 16 -7.87 -14.15 -17.48
C ASP A 16 -8.79 -15.08 -16.67
N SER A 17 -10.05 -14.64 -16.51
CA SER A 17 -11.06 -15.37 -15.76
C SER A 17 -11.54 -16.64 -16.49
N GLU A 18 -11.32 -16.74 -17.81
CA GLU A 18 -11.68 -17.90 -18.62
C GLU A 18 -10.60 -18.98 -18.55
N ALA A 19 -9.34 -18.62 -18.40
CA ALA A 19 -8.29 -19.56 -18.06
C ALA A 19 -8.43 -19.95 -16.58
N ARG A 20 -8.78 -21.21 -16.30
CA ARG A 20 -8.99 -21.78 -14.94
C ARG A 20 -7.84 -21.57 -13.94
N HIS A 21 -6.75 -20.93 -14.33
CA HIS A 21 -5.52 -20.72 -13.57
C HIS A 21 -5.29 -19.26 -13.13
N GLY A 22 -6.22 -18.34 -13.38
CA GLY A 22 -6.08 -16.94 -12.95
C GLY A 22 -6.06 -16.80 -11.43
N ILE A 23 -5.18 -15.91 -10.93
CA ILE A 23 -5.09 -15.57 -9.51
C ILE A 23 -5.48 -14.10 -9.29
N VAL A 24 -5.93 -13.79 -8.08
CA VAL A 24 -6.14 -12.42 -7.62
C VAL A 24 -4.77 -11.77 -7.36
N LEU A 25 -4.43 -10.74 -8.13
CA LEU A 25 -3.23 -9.93 -7.89
C LEU A 25 -3.48 -8.94 -6.75
N THR A 26 -4.62 -8.26 -6.79
CA THR A 26 -5.08 -7.39 -5.71
C THR A 26 -6.60 -7.28 -5.74
N ALA A 27 -7.19 -6.74 -4.65
CA ALA A 27 -8.62 -6.51 -4.55
C ALA A 27 -8.89 -5.22 -3.76
N ASN A 28 -10.01 -4.56 -4.06
CA ASN A 28 -10.43 -3.41 -3.27
C ASN A 28 -10.94 -3.83 -1.87
N TYR A 29 -11.08 -2.86 -0.98
CA TYR A 29 -11.48 -3.14 0.41
C TYR A 29 -12.87 -3.80 0.52
N ILE A 30 -13.79 -3.49 -0.39
CA ILE A 30 -15.13 -4.12 -0.44
C ILE A 30 -15.01 -5.62 -0.71
N ALA A 31 -14.17 -6.03 -1.66
CA ALA A 31 -13.93 -7.43 -1.95
C ALA A 31 -13.14 -8.13 -0.82
N LYS A 32 -12.14 -7.44 -0.24
CA LYS A 32 -11.37 -7.96 0.92
C LYS A 32 -12.25 -8.23 2.13
N GLN A 33 -13.23 -7.37 2.44
CA GLN A 33 -14.20 -7.59 3.51
C GLN A 33 -15.08 -8.81 3.28
N LYS A 34 -15.30 -9.23 2.03
CA LYS A 34 -16.02 -10.44 1.65
C LYS A 34 -15.13 -11.68 1.56
N GLY A 35 -13.87 -11.59 2.03
CA GLY A 35 -12.95 -12.73 2.11
C GLY A 35 -12.08 -12.97 0.88
N VAL A 36 -12.09 -12.06 -0.10
CA VAL A 36 -11.18 -12.13 -1.25
C VAL A 36 -9.76 -11.79 -0.82
N LYS A 37 -8.79 -12.64 -1.17
CA LYS A 37 -7.37 -12.52 -0.77
C LYS A 37 -6.45 -12.48 -1.99
N THR A 38 -5.38 -11.71 -1.89
CA THR A 38 -4.28 -11.73 -2.87
C THR A 38 -3.65 -13.12 -2.95
N GLY A 39 -3.34 -13.57 -4.16
CA GLY A 39 -2.81 -14.92 -4.42
C GLY A 39 -3.86 -16.03 -4.44
N GLN A 40 -5.12 -15.73 -4.16
CA GLN A 40 -6.22 -16.69 -4.22
C GLN A 40 -6.60 -16.99 -5.69
N ALA A 41 -6.97 -18.23 -5.97
CA ALA A 41 -7.51 -18.57 -7.28
C ALA A 41 -8.83 -17.82 -7.57
N LEU A 42 -9.04 -17.34 -8.78
CA LEU A 42 -10.22 -16.53 -9.13
C LEU A 42 -11.54 -17.26 -8.87
N TRP A 43 -11.59 -18.58 -9.09
CA TRP A 43 -12.80 -19.35 -8.80
C TRP A 43 -13.14 -19.37 -7.30
N GLN A 44 -12.12 -19.45 -6.43
CA GLN A 44 -12.31 -19.34 -4.96
C GLN A 44 -12.76 -17.95 -4.56
N ALA A 45 -12.16 -16.90 -5.18
CA ALA A 45 -12.55 -15.52 -4.94
C ALA A 45 -14.01 -15.25 -5.35
N LYS A 46 -14.43 -15.79 -6.50
CA LYS A 46 -15.85 -15.73 -6.96
C LYS A 46 -16.79 -16.51 -6.06
N SER A 47 -16.35 -17.64 -5.50
CA SER A 47 -17.15 -18.40 -4.51
C SER A 47 -17.35 -17.60 -3.21
N ALA A 48 -16.31 -16.90 -2.74
CA ALA A 48 -16.39 -16.05 -1.56
C ALA A 48 -17.19 -14.75 -1.82
N CYS A 49 -17.14 -14.24 -3.05
CA CYS A 49 -17.83 -13.02 -3.48
C CYS A 49 -18.45 -13.22 -4.86
N PRO A 50 -19.69 -13.74 -4.97
CA PRO A 50 -20.33 -14.04 -6.25
C PRO A 50 -20.44 -12.84 -7.20
N ASN A 51 -20.60 -11.63 -6.66
CA ASN A 51 -20.69 -10.39 -7.44
C ASN A 51 -19.32 -9.73 -7.68
N LEU A 52 -18.21 -10.48 -7.56
CA LEU A 52 -16.88 -9.96 -7.77
C LEU A 52 -16.66 -9.59 -9.24
N VAL A 53 -16.35 -8.32 -9.50
CA VAL A 53 -15.88 -7.86 -10.79
C VAL A 53 -14.39 -8.12 -10.88
N VAL A 54 -13.95 -8.81 -11.92
CA VAL A 54 -12.52 -9.07 -12.17
C VAL A 54 -12.10 -8.30 -13.40
N VAL A 55 -11.03 -7.52 -13.28
CA VAL A 55 -10.46 -6.72 -14.38
C VAL A 55 -9.00 -7.13 -14.62
N PRO A 56 -8.51 -7.05 -15.86
CA PRO A 56 -7.11 -7.34 -16.15
C PRO A 56 -6.19 -6.26 -15.55
N PRO A 57 -4.91 -6.59 -15.24
CA PRO A 57 -3.92 -5.62 -14.85
C PRO A 57 -3.58 -4.68 -16.01
N ARG A 58 -3.29 -3.42 -15.69
CA ARG A 58 -2.86 -2.39 -16.64
C ARG A 58 -1.52 -1.82 -16.21
N MET A 59 -0.44 -2.52 -16.55
CA MET A 59 0.91 -2.19 -16.07
C MET A 59 1.40 -0.83 -16.55
N ASP A 60 1.06 -0.45 -17.78
CA ASP A 60 1.32 0.87 -18.36
C ASP A 60 0.77 2.00 -17.48
N LEU A 61 -0.48 1.85 -17.04
CA LEU A 61 -1.12 2.82 -16.15
C LEU A 61 -0.48 2.84 -14.76
N TYR A 62 -0.11 1.67 -14.22
CA TYR A 62 0.54 1.61 -12.90
C TYR A 62 1.90 2.31 -12.92
N LEU A 63 2.69 2.13 -13.99
CA LEU A 63 3.97 2.80 -14.16
C LEU A 63 3.81 4.31 -14.34
N GLN A 64 2.77 4.75 -15.05
CA GLN A 64 2.44 6.17 -15.17
C GLN A 64 2.15 6.80 -13.80
N PHE A 65 1.28 6.18 -13.00
CA PHE A 65 0.99 6.68 -11.65
C PHE A 65 2.21 6.61 -10.73
N SER A 66 3.04 5.58 -10.88
CA SER A 66 4.31 5.46 -10.17
C SER A 66 5.22 6.66 -10.46
N SER A 67 5.40 7.02 -11.74
CA SER A 67 6.20 8.19 -12.12
C SER A 67 5.68 9.49 -11.51
N MET A 68 4.37 9.70 -11.55
CA MET A 68 3.74 10.89 -10.94
C MET A 68 3.94 10.93 -9.41
N LEU A 69 3.95 9.76 -8.75
CA LEU A 69 4.27 9.67 -7.31
C LEU A 69 5.72 10.05 -7.03
N TRP A 70 6.65 9.57 -7.86
CA TRP A 70 8.08 9.91 -7.69
C TRP A 70 8.34 11.40 -7.87
N GLU A 71 7.64 12.08 -8.78
CA GLU A 71 7.71 13.53 -8.94
C GLU A 71 7.26 14.25 -7.65
N ILE A 72 6.13 13.84 -7.07
CA ILE A 72 5.66 14.41 -5.78
C ILE A 72 6.69 14.15 -4.68
N TYR A 73 7.24 12.95 -4.56
CA TYR A 73 8.20 12.61 -3.50
C TYR A 73 9.51 13.38 -3.63
N GLY A 74 10.00 13.57 -4.86
CA GLY A 74 11.22 14.33 -5.16
C GLY A 74 11.17 15.81 -4.74
N GLU A 75 9.97 16.38 -4.57
CA GLU A 75 9.83 17.74 -4.04
C GLU A 75 10.11 17.85 -2.52
N TYR A 76 10.10 16.72 -1.81
CA TYR A 76 10.32 16.68 -0.37
C TYR A 76 11.73 16.22 0.01
N THR A 77 12.33 15.35 -0.77
CA THR A 77 13.70 14.87 -0.58
C THR A 77 14.26 14.29 -1.86
N ASP A 78 15.56 14.40 -2.07
CA ASP A 78 16.30 13.69 -3.12
C ASP A 78 16.68 12.25 -2.73
N LEU A 79 16.51 11.89 -1.45
CA LEU A 79 16.79 10.56 -0.93
C LEU A 79 15.52 9.69 -0.98
N VAL A 80 15.07 9.39 -2.20
CA VAL A 80 13.94 8.50 -2.47
C VAL A 80 14.47 7.14 -2.89
N GLU A 81 14.10 6.08 -2.17
CA GLU A 81 14.42 4.70 -2.51
C GLU A 81 13.15 3.96 -2.92
N PRO A 82 12.97 3.64 -4.20
CA PRO A 82 11.83 2.86 -4.68
C PRO A 82 11.82 1.42 -4.15
N TYR A 83 10.62 0.91 -3.85
CA TYR A 83 10.38 -0.48 -3.50
C TYR A 83 9.19 -1.02 -4.31
N GLY A 84 9.49 -1.55 -5.49
CA GLY A 84 8.47 -1.88 -6.49
C GLY A 84 7.95 -0.64 -7.22
N CYS A 85 6.75 -0.73 -7.78
CA CYS A 85 6.13 0.36 -8.53
C CYS A 85 5.19 1.25 -7.69
N ASP A 86 4.86 0.86 -6.47
CA ASP A 86 3.85 1.52 -5.65
C ASP A 86 4.31 1.86 -4.23
N GLU A 87 5.53 1.54 -3.88
CA GLU A 87 6.11 1.81 -2.56
C GLU A 87 7.47 2.50 -2.66
N ALA A 88 7.80 3.35 -1.69
CA ALA A 88 9.11 3.96 -1.54
C ALA A 88 9.43 4.27 -0.09
N TRP A 89 10.71 4.35 0.22
CA TRP A 89 11.20 5.03 1.42
C TRP A 89 11.73 6.41 1.06
N LEU A 90 11.41 7.37 1.88
CA LEU A 90 11.87 8.75 1.79
C LEU A 90 12.67 9.07 3.06
N ASP A 91 13.96 9.39 2.92
CA ASP A 91 14.69 9.97 4.03
C ASP A 91 14.50 11.48 4.02
N VAL A 92 13.69 11.96 4.95
CA VAL A 92 13.35 13.39 5.08
C VAL A 92 14.14 14.09 6.18
N THR A 93 15.14 13.43 6.77
CA THR A 93 15.92 13.98 7.89
C THR A 93 16.51 15.35 7.55
N GLY A 94 17.09 15.51 6.36
CA GLY A 94 17.66 16.78 5.89
C GLY A 94 16.63 17.82 5.47
N SER A 95 15.38 17.42 5.24
CA SER A 95 14.33 18.29 4.70
C SER A 95 13.47 18.96 5.78
N THR A 96 13.54 18.48 7.02
CA THR A 96 12.68 18.95 8.13
C THR A 96 12.85 20.42 8.45
N ALA A 97 14.05 20.96 8.30
CA ALA A 97 14.32 22.39 8.53
C ALA A 97 13.57 23.33 7.57
N LEU A 98 13.29 22.87 6.34
CA LEU A 98 12.65 23.66 5.29
C LEU A 98 11.17 23.32 5.11
N LYS A 99 10.80 22.06 5.27
CA LYS A 99 9.44 21.55 4.98
C LYS A 99 8.57 21.34 6.23
N GLY A 100 9.16 21.41 7.43
CA GLY A 100 8.51 21.10 8.70
C GLY A 100 8.81 19.68 9.16
N ASP A 101 8.23 19.27 10.29
CA ASP A 101 8.47 17.96 10.85
C ASP A 101 8.00 16.82 9.92
N GLU A 102 8.46 15.61 10.20
CA GLU A 102 8.17 14.42 9.40
C GLU A 102 6.67 14.12 9.28
N LYS A 103 5.88 14.47 10.30
CA LYS A 103 4.44 14.29 10.28
C LYS A 103 3.78 15.28 9.32
N LYS A 104 4.19 16.55 9.33
CA LYS A 104 3.69 17.56 8.39
C LYS A 104 4.02 17.16 6.95
N ILE A 105 5.25 16.72 6.68
CA ILE A 105 5.65 16.23 5.36
C ILE A 105 4.76 15.08 4.92
N ALA A 106 4.51 14.09 5.79
CA ALA A 106 3.66 12.96 5.49
C ALA A 106 2.19 13.36 5.23
N ASP A 107 1.63 14.29 6.03
CA ASP A 107 0.27 14.81 5.83
C ASP A 107 0.13 15.57 4.50
N GLU A 108 1.14 16.36 4.13
CA GLU A 108 1.18 17.06 2.84
C GLU A 108 1.25 16.08 1.66
N ILE A 109 2.18 15.13 1.69
CA ILE A 109 2.32 14.09 0.64
C ILE A 109 0.99 13.35 0.48
N ARG A 110 0.40 12.84 1.56
CA ARG A 110 -0.87 12.11 1.53
C ARG A 110 -2.00 12.96 0.93
N SER A 111 -2.08 14.23 1.31
CA SER A 111 -3.11 15.16 0.83
C SER A 111 -2.92 15.48 -0.65
N ARG A 112 -1.68 15.70 -1.10
CA ARG A 112 -1.35 15.97 -2.51
C ARG A 112 -1.65 14.76 -3.39
N VAL A 113 -1.19 13.58 -3.01
CA VAL A 113 -1.47 12.34 -3.75
C VAL A 113 -2.98 12.16 -3.95
N LYS A 114 -3.76 12.38 -2.89
CA LYS A 114 -5.21 12.27 -2.97
C LYS A 114 -5.84 13.34 -3.87
N LYS A 115 -5.38 14.58 -3.79
CA LYS A 115 -5.91 15.71 -4.56
C LYS A 115 -5.47 15.69 -6.03
N GLU A 116 -4.19 15.42 -6.28
CA GLU A 116 -3.59 15.54 -7.61
C GLU A 116 -3.76 14.26 -8.44
N LEU A 117 -3.67 13.08 -7.79
CA LEU A 117 -3.75 11.79 -8.49
C LEU A 117 -5.08 11.05 -8.26
N GLY A 118 -5.89 11.45 -7.30
CA GLY A 118 -7.16 10.80 -6.99
C GLY A 118 -7.03 9.40 -6.38
N ILE A 119 -5.86 9.03 -5.87
CA ILE A 119 -5.58 7.77 -5.17
C ILE A 119 -5.19 8.06 -3.72
N THR A 120 -5.12 7.02 -2.89
CA THR A 120 -4.73 7.16 -1.49
C THR A 120 -3.43 6.42 -1.22
N VAL A 121 -2.63 6.94 -0.30
CA VAL A 121 -1.43 6.31 0.23
C VAL A 121 -1.54 6.16 1.75
N SER A 122 -0.89 5.13 2.29
CA SER A 122 -0.71 4.98 3.74
C SER A 122 0.77 5.13 4.05
N ILE A 123 1.11 5.98 4.99
CA ILE A 123 2.48 6.37 5.27
C ILE A 123 2.87 5.92 6.67
N GLY A 124 3.99 5.24 6.78
CA GLY A 124 4.64 4.93 8.04
C GLY A 124 5.83 5.85 8.29
N ILE A 125 5.91 6.44 9.48
CA ILE A 125 7.00 7.29 9.91
C ILE A 125 7.78 6.57 11.01
N SER A 126 9.10 6.44 10.82
CA SER A 126 9.96 5.86 11.84
C SER A 126 11.44 6.16 11.56
N TRP A 127 12.32 5.80 12.49
CA TRP A 127 13.77 5.99 12.39
C TRP A 127 14.49 4.91 11.58
N ASN A 128 13.79 3.94 11.05
CA ASN A 128 14.32 2.92 10.14
C ASN A 128 13.27 2.40 9.16
N LYS A 129 13.73 1.82 8.06
CA LYS A 129 12.89 1.32 6.96
C LYS A 129 11.91 0.23 7.38
N ILE A 130 12.32 -0.67 8.27
CA ILE A 130 11.50 -1.82 8.71
C ILE A 130 10.26 -1.32 9.45
N PHE A 131 10.42 -0.41 10.40
CA PHE A 131 9.30 0.13 11.16
C PHE A 131 8.49 1.15 10.37
N ALA A 132 9.11 1.91 9.45
CA ALA A 132 8.38 2.75 8.51
C ALA A 132 7.45 1.89 7.64
N LYS A 133 7.95 0.79 7.07
CA LYS A 133 7.13 -0.15 6.29
C LYS A 133 6.02 -0.79 7.13
N LEU A 134 6.33 -1.24 8.35
CA LEU A 134 5.32 -1.77 9.28
C LEU A 134 4.23 -0.72 9.56
N GLY A 135 4.62 0.54 9.77
CA GLY A 135 3.70 1.65 10.01
C GLY A 135 2.76 1.90 8.83
N SER A 136 3.28 1.84 7.60
CA SER A 136 2.46 2.01 6.40
C SER A 136 1.39 0.92 6.24
N ASP A 137 1.64 -0.27 6.77
CA ASP A 137 0.70 -1.40 6.73
C ASP A 137 -0.26 -1.45 7.93
N TYR A 138 0.06 -0.75 9.03
CA TYR A 138 -0.62 -0.88 10.32
C TYR A 138 -2.07 -0.36 10.31
N LYS A 139 -2.32 0.78 9.66
CA LYS A 139 -3.64 1.43 9.61
C LYS A 139 -4.04 1.78 8.17
N LYS A 140 -4.17 0.80 7.28
CA LYS A 140 -4.68 1.01 5.92
C LYS A 140 -6.21 1.07 5.91
N PRO A 141 -6.84 1.86 5.02
CA PRO A 141 -6.29 2.77 4.03
C PRO A 141 -6.13 4.22 4.50
N ASP A 142 -5.44 5.03 3.68
CA ASP A 142 -5.39 6.51 3.78
C ASP A 142 -5.01 7.00 5.19
N ALA A 143 -3.96 6.42 5.77
CA ALA A 143 -3.55 6.66 7.14
C ALA A 143 -2.08 7.04 7.28
N ILE A 144 -1.75 7.73 8.37
CA ILE A 144 -0.37 7.95 8.81
C ILE A 144 -0.18 7.24 10.15
N THR A 145 0.86 6.44 10.25
CA THR A 145 1.26 5.77 11.49
C THR A 145 2.68 6.14 11.83
N GLN A 146 2.91 6.59 13.03
CA GLN A 146 4.24 6.98 13.51
C GLN A 146 4.67 6.08 14.67
N PHE A 147 5.86 5.48 14.52
CA PHE A 147 6.53 4.76 15.59
C PHE A 147 7.75 5.55 16.06
N HIS A 148 7.78 5.88 17.35
CA HIS A 148 8.89 6.55 18.04
C HIS A 148 9.72 5.56 18.84
N LYS A 149 10.99 5.87 19.09
CA LYS A 149 11.89 5.02 19.90
C LYS A 149 11.37 4.81 21.31
N GLU A 150 10.57 5.73 21.82
CA GLU A 150 10.03 5.74 23.18
C GLU A 150 8.79 4.83 23.33
N ASN A 151 8.04 4.60 22.24
CA ASN A 151 6.75 3.89 22.34
C ASN A 151 6.61 2.66 21.43
N TYR A 152 7.58 2.38 20.55
CA TYR A 152 7.43 1.28 19.59
C TYR A 152 7.23 -0.08 20.25
N GLN A 153 7.87 -0.32 21.39
CA GLN A 153 7.77 -1.61 22.09
C GLN A 153 6.33 -1.94 22.46
N SER A 154 5.59 -0.97 22.99
CA SER A 154 4.20 -1.17 23.42
C SER A 154 3.25 -1.50 22.25
N ILE A 155 3.63 -1.15 21.02
CA ILE A 155 2.84 -1.39 19.82
C ILE A 155 3.38 -2.59 19.05
N VAL A 156 4.65 -2.55 18.67
CA VAL A 156 5.26 -3.52 17.75
C VAL A 156 5.40 -4.91 18.38
N TRP A 157 5.69 -5.00 19.68
CA TRP A 157 5.86 -6.28 20.35
C TRP A 157 4.56 -7.05 20.56
N ASN A 158 3.43 -6.36 20.43
CA ASN A 158 2.11 -7.00 20.44
C ASN A 158 1.68 -7.47 19.03
N LEU A 159 2.48 -7.19 17.99
CA LEU A 159 2.19 -7.62 16.63
C LEU A 159 2.87 -8.97 16.34
N PRO A 160 2.23 -9.81 15.51
CA PRO A 160 2.91 -11.01 15.02
C PRO A 160 4.21 -10.65 14.30
N ALA A 161 5.31 -11.33 14.61
CA ALA A 161 6.60 -11.13 13.92
C ALA A 161 6.48 -11.26 12.40
N ALA A 162 5.49 -12.00 11.95
CA ALA A 162 5.11 -12.16 10.55
C ALA A 162 4.69 -10.87 9.84
N ASN A 163 4.43 -9.79 10.56
CA ASN A 163 4.09 -8.49 9.99
C ASN A 163 5.35 -7.67 9.62
N LEU A 164 6.51 -8.11 10.11
CA LEU A 164 7.77 -7.45 9.75
C LEU A 164 8.18 -7.78 8.32
N LEU A 165 8.74 -6.78 7.66
CA LEU A 165 9.31 -6.94 6.33
C LEU A 165 10.36 -8.08 6.34
N TYR A 166 10.37 -8.90 5.28
CA TYR A 166 11.22 -10.07 5.10
C TYR A 166 10.92 -11.28 5.99
N VAL A 167 9.92 -11.23 6.86
CA VAL A 167 9.46 -12.42 7.61
C VAL A 167 8.47 -13.23 6.79
N GLY A 168 8.98 -14.13 5.97
CA GLY A 168 8.19 -15.01 5.10
C GLY A 168 7.68 -16.27 5.80
N ARG A 169 7.01 -17.15 5.02
CA ARG A 169 6.40 -18.39 5.53
C ARG A 169 7.38 -19.32 6.24
N PHE A 170 8.63 -19.40 5.77
CA PHE A 170 9.66 -20.25 6.39
C PHE A 170 10.09 -19.69 7.74
N THR A 171 10.36 -18.37 7.81
CA THR A 171 10.77 -17.71 9.06
C THR A 171 9.69 -17.77 10.14
N ARG A 172 8.40 -17.84 9.76
CA ARG A 172 7.29 -18.00 10.72
C ARG A 172 7.23 -19.35 11.43
N ARG A 173 7.93 -20.37 10.92
CA ARG A 173 7.91 -21.74 11.45
C ARG A 173 9.08 -22.03 12.39
N CYS A 174 10.02 -21.12 12.48
CA CYS A 174 11.10 -21.12 13.48
C CYS A 174 10.69 -20.35 14.72
#